data_529cef039bfba29aa7a0f81d2cc9a024
#
_entry.id   529cef039bfba29aa7a0f81d2cc9a024
#
_cell.length_a   1.000
_cell.length_b   1.000
_cell.length_c   1.000
_cell.angle_alpha   90.00
_cell.angle_beta   90.00
_cell.angle_gamma   90.00
#
_symmetry.space_group_name_H-M   'P 1'
#
loop_
_entity.id
_entity.type
_entity.pdbx_description
1 polymer ?
#
loop_
_entity_poly.entity_id
_entity_poly.type
_entity_poly.pdbx_seq_one_letter_code
_entity_poly.pdbx_strand_id
1 'polypeptide(L)'
;MENTETLPLISIIVPVYNVKNYLEKCLQSICGQTYKNLEIILIDDGSSDGSGELCDLFAQRDGRIKVIHQTNAGQSADRNRGLAVAQGELLGFVDSDD
;
A
#
# COMPACT_ATOMS: atom_id res chain seq x y z
N MET A 1 5.23 -26.28 17.37
CA MET A 1 4.81 -25.03 17.26
C MET A 1 5.30 -24.30 16.08
N GLU A 2 4.49 -23.54 15.49
CA GLU A 2 4.90 -22.90 14.37
C GLU A 2 5.60 -21.69 14.68
N ASN A 3 6.48 -21.26 13.86
CA ASN A 3 7.24 -20.08 14.05
C ASN A 3 6.80 -19.04 13.10
N THR A 4 5.89 -18.20 13.51
CA THR A 4 5.43 -17.14 12.62
C THR A 4 6.53 -16.15 12.36
N GLU A 5 7.53 -16.06 13.26
CA GLU A 5 8.61 -15.13 13.01
C GLU A 5 9.51 -15.56 11.88
N THR A 6 9.39 -16.80 11.40
CA THR A 6 10.16 -17.22 10.24
C THR A 6 9.46 -16.96 8.93
N LEU A 7 8.21 -16.49 8.97
CA LEU A 7 7.52 -16.16 7.74
C LEU A 7 8.04 -14.83 7.19
N PRO A 8 8.35 -14.78 5.91
CA PRO A 8 8.91 -13.55 5.34
C PRO A 8 7.92 -12.40 5.38
N LEU A 9 8.45 -11.20 5.53
CA LEU A 9 7.67 -9.99 5.39
C LEU A 9 7.51 -9.71 3.90
N ILE A 10 6.28 -9.47 3.47
CA ILE A 10 5.99 -9.14 2.08
C ILE A 10 5.59 -7.67 2.02
N SER A 11 6.29 -6.89 1.21
CA SER A 11 5.94 -5.50 0.99
C SER A 11 5.03 -5.41 -0.22
N ILE A 12 3.85 -4.82 -0.02
CA ILE A 12 2.88 -4.61 -1.09
C ILE A 12 2.90 -3.12 -1.43
N ILE A 13 3.25 -2.79 -2.66
CA ILE A 13 3.34 -1.40 -3.11
C ILE A 13 2.12 -1.09 -3.95
N VAL A 14 1.40 -0.04 -3.57
CA VAL A 14 0.14 0.34 -4.19
C VAL A 14 0.21 1.80 -4.62
N PRO A 15 0.43 2.07 -5.91
CA PRO A 15 0.33 3.44 -6.40
C PRO A 15 -1.13 3.91 -6.34
N VAL A 16 -1.33 5.13 -5.87
CA VAL A 16 -2.67 5.70 -5.70
C VAL A 16 -2.71 7.05 -6.39
N TYR A 17 -3.60 7.18 -7.38
CA TYR A 17 -3.80 8.47 -8.03
C TYR A 17 -5.25 8.58 -8.49
N ASN A 18 -6.03 9.38 -7.76
CA ASN A 18 -7.43 9.66 -8.08
C ASN A 18 -8.25 8.38 -8.31
N VAL A 19 -8.18 7.47 -7.35
CA VAL A 19 -8.86 6.18 -7.42
C VAL A 19 -9.84 5.98 -6.27
N LYS A 20 -10.43 7.09 -5.78
CA LYS A 20 -11.25 7.04 -4.58
C LYS A 20 -12.36 5.99 -4.66
N ASN A 21 -12.98 5.84 -5.83
CA ASN A 21 -14.09 4.91 -5.99
C ASN A 21 -13.67 3.45 -5.90
N TYR A 22 -12.39 3.16 -6.04
CA TYR A 22 -11.89 1.79 -6.04
C TYR A 22 -11.01 1.49 -4.82
N LEU A 23 -10.50 2.54 -4.20
CA LEU A 23 -9.44 2.39 -3.21
C LEU A 23 -9.88 1.63 -1.96
N GLU A 24 -11.06 1.94 -1.45
CA GLU A 24 -11.53 1.30 -0.23
C GLU A 24 -11.63 -0.21 -0.42
N LYS A 25 -12.22 -0.63 -1.53
CA LYS A 25 -12.38 -2.05 -1.82
C LYS A 25 -11.01 -2.71 -2.00
N CYS A 26 -10.10 -2.05 -2.68
CA CYS A 26 -8.75 -2.54 -2.87
C CYS A 26 -8.06 -2.75 -1.52
N LEU A 27 -8.11 -1.76 -0.64
CA LEU A 27 -7.44 -1.83 0.65
C LEU A 27 -8.08 -2.87 1.56
N GLN A 28 -9.40 -2.98 1.53
CA GLN A 28 -10.09 -4.02 2.29
C GLN A 28 -9.65 -5.41 1.85
N SER A 29 -9.47 -5.59 0.53
CA SER A 29 -9.02 -6.86 0.00
C SER A 29 -7.60 -7.20 0.46
N ILE A 30 -6.70 -6.22 0.43
CA ILE A 30 -5.32 -6.44 0.86
C ILE A 30 -5.25 -6.72 2.36
N CYS A 31 -5.94 -5.92 3.16
CA CYS A 31 -5.91 -6.06 4.60
C CYS A 31 -6.58 -7.36 5.06
N GLY A 32 -7.51 -7.89 4.27
CA GLY A 32 -8.22 -9.11 4.59
C GLY A 32 -7.54 -10.39 4.13
N GLN A 33 -6.33 -10.29 3.57
CA GLN A 33 -5.63 -11.49 3.11
C GLN A 33 -5.30 -12.43 4.25
N THR A 34 -5.25 -13.72 3.93
CA THR A 34 -4.90 -14.73 4.92
C THR A 34 -3.48 -14.55 5.44
N TYR A 35 -2.56 -14.23 4.55
CA TYR A 35 -1.18 -13.98 4.95
C TYR A 35 -1.12 -12.65 5.68
N LYS A 36 -0.61 -12.65 6.90
CA LYS A 36 -0.69 -11.46 7.75
C LYS A 36 0.60 -10.67 7.87
N ASN A 37 1.73 -11.25 7.50
CA ASN A 37 3.01 -10.56 7.67
C ASN A 37 3.30 -9.65 6.47
N LEU A 38 2.52 -8.56 6.41
CA LEU A 38 2.56 -7.62 5.29
C LEU A 38 3.00 -6.24 5.73
N GLU A 39 3.72 -5.58 4.84
CA GLU A 39 3.97 -4.15 4.90
C GLU A 39 3.27 -3.56 3.69
N ILE A 40 2.26 -2.72 3.90
CA ILE A 40 1.44 -2.18 2.82
C ILE A 40 1.85 -0.71 2.63
N ILE A 41 2.43 -0.42 1.47
CA ILE A 41 2.98 0.91 1.18
C ILE A 41 2.10 1.57 0.13
N LEU A 42 1.38 2.61 0.53
CA LEU A 42 0.51 3.37 -0.35
C LEU A 42 1.25 4.63 -0.79
N ILE A 43 1.43 4.77 -2.09
CA ILE A 43 2.08 5.97 -2.63
C ILE A 43 1.00 6.84 -3.25
N ASP A 44 0.59 7.87 -2.52
CA ASP A 44 -0.40 8.81 -3.01
C ASP A 44 0.32 9.80 -3.93
N ASP A 45 0.09 9.68 -5.21
CA ASP A 45 0.79 10.41 -6.25
C ASP A 45 0.08 11.71 -6.58
N GLY A 46 -0.16 12.51 -5.55
CA GLY A 46 -0.76 13.82 -5.75
C GLY A 46 -2.25 13.79 -6.03
N SER A 47 -2.98 12.86 -5.40
CA SER A 47 -4.43 12.75 -5.63
C SER A 47 -5.17 13.99 -5.19
N SER A 48 -6.21 14.35 -5.94
CA SER A 48 -7.05 15.51 -5.65
C SER A 48 -8.51 15.14 -5.35
N ASP A 49 -8.84 13.84 -5.35
CA ASP A 49 -10.23 13.39 -5.20
C ASP A 49 -10.54 12.84 -3.80
N GLY A 50 -9.63 12.97 -2.85
CA GLY A 50 -9.81 12.43 -1.51
C GLY A 50 -9.14 11.09 -1.31
N SER A 51 -8.47 10.54 -2.32
CA SER A 51 -7.75 9.26 -2.18
C SER A 51 -6.67 9.34 -1.10
N GLY A 52 -5.94 10.46 -1.05
CA GLY A 52 -4.87 10.61 -0.05
C GLY A 52 -5.39 10.57 1.37
N GLU A 53 -6.50 11.26 1.62
CA GLU A 53 -7.12 11.25 2.95
C GLU A 53 -7.63 9.86 3.31
N LEU A 54 -8.15 9.13 2.33
CA LEU A 54 -8.62 7.78 2.57
C LEU A 54 -7.46 6.85 2.92
N CYS A 55 -6.31 7.02 2.26
CA CYS A 55 -5.11 6.28 2.61
C CYS A 55 -4.73 6.50 4.07
N ASP A 56 -4.74 7.77 4.51
CA ASP A 56 -4.38 8.10 5.89
C ASP A 56 -5.35 7.47 6.87
N LEU A 57 -6.64 7.45 6.52
CA LEU A 57 -7.65 6.87 7.38
C LEU A 57 -7.41 5.36 7.56
N PHE A 58 -7.09 4.66 6.49
CA PHE A 58 -6.78 3.24 6.58
C PHE A 58 -5.52 2.99 7.37
N ALA A 59 -4.52 3.87 7.25
CA ALA A 59 -3.28 3.71 8.00
C ALA A 59 -3.51 3.86 9.51
N GLN A 60 -4.49 4.67 9.91
CA GLN A 60 -4.83 4.79 11.32
C GLN A 60 -5.47 3.51 11.85
N ARG A 61 -6.12 2.73 11.00
CA ARG A 61 -6.82 1.52 11.42
C ARG A 61 -5.95 0.27 11.36
N ASP A 62 -4.92 0.29 10.53
CA ASP A 62 -4.07 -0.89 10.35
C ASP A 62 -2.61 -0.45 10.36
N GLY A 63 -1.89 -0.84 11.40
CA GLY A 63 -0.50 -0.42 11.58
C GLY A 63 0.47 -0.95 10.55
N ARG A 64 0.04 -1.89 9.70
CA ARG A 64 0.89 -2.40 8.62
C ARG A 64 0.93 -1.45 7.42
N ILE A 65 0.02 -0.46 7.37
CA ILE A 65 -0.10 0.46 6.26
C ILE A 65 0.78 1.67 6.50
N LYS A 66 1.60 1.99 5.50
CA LYS A 66 2.43 3.19 5.47
C LYS A 66 2.01 4.02 4.28
N VAL A 67 1.89 5.32 4.46
CA VAL A 67 1.43 6.20 3.39
C VAL A 67 2.52 7.22 3.07
N ILE A 68 2.79 7.40 1.79
CA ILE A 68 3.68 8.43 1.32
C ILE A 68 2.89 9.32 0.37
N HIS A 69 2.84 10.61 0.66
CA HIS A 69 2.21 11.59 -0.21
C HIS A 69 3.31 12.28 -0.99
N GLN A 70 3.15 12.36 -2.32
CA GLN A 70 4.13 13.05 -3.15
C GLN A 70 3.46 13.79 -4.28
N THR A 71 4.19 14.74 -4.86
CA THR A 71 3.71 15.44 -6.04
C THR A 71 3.59 14.46 -7.19
N ASN A 72 2.54 14.62 -8.00
CA ASN A 72 2.28 13.71 -9.12
C ASN A 72 3.53 13.51 -9.98
N ALA A 73 3.94 12.28 -10.14
CA ALA A 73 5.16 11.94 -10.87
C ALA A 73 5.02 10.68 -11.72
N GLY A 74 3.86 10.02 -11.68
CA GLY A 74 3.57 8.86 -12.51
C GLY A 74 3.84 7.54 -11.84
N GLN A 75 3.30 6.47 -12.41
CA GLN A 75 3.36 5.14 -11.81
C GLN A 75 4.78 4.61 -11.63
N SER A 76 5.67 4.88 -12.58
CA SER A 76 7.05 4.40 -12.44
C SER A 76 7.75 5.03 -11.25
N ALA A 77 7.52 6.33 -11.03
CA ALA A 77 8.08 7.02 -9.88
C ALA A 77 7.47 6.50 -8.58
N ASP A 78 6.17 6.19 -8.59
CA ASP A 78 5.48 5.65 -7.42
C ASP A 78 6.07 4.30 -7.02
N ARG A 79 6.28 3.42 -7.99
CA ARG A 79 6.86 2.11 -7.72
C ARG A 79 8.28 2.24 -7.20
N ASN A 80 9.08 3.12 -7.81
CA ASN A 80 10.44 3.35 -7.35
C ASN A 80 10.46 3.90 -5.94
N ARG A 81 9.54 4.78 -5.59
CA ARG A 81 9.45 5.31 -4.24
C ARG A 81 9.12 4.19 -3.25
N GLY A 82 8.17 3.33 -3.60
CA GLY A 82 7.82 2.19 -2.76
C GLY A 82 8.98 1.25 -2.57
N LEU A 83 9.70 0.96 -3.65
CA LEU A 83 10.87 0.09 -3.57
C LEU A 83 11.94 0.66 -2.66
N ALA A 84 12.12 1.99 -2.68
CA ALA A 84 13.15 2.63 -1.87
C ALA A 84 12.89 2.49 -0.38
N VAL A 85 11.63 2.36 0.03
CA VAL A 85 11.28 2.28 1.46
C VAL A 85 10.84 0.90 1.90
N ALA A 86 10.66 -0.04 0.97
CA ALA A 86 10.17 -1.38 1.30
C ALA A 86 11.20 -2.14 2.13
N GLN A 87 10.73 -2.79 3.19
CA GLN A 87 11.58 -3.55 4.09
C GLN A 87 11.36 -5.04 3.98
N GLY A 88 10.37 -5.48 3.19
CA GLY A 88 10.05 -6.88 3.07
C GLY A 88 11.04 -7.67 2.25
N GLU A 89 11.10 -8.97 2.49
CA GLU A 89 11.94 -9.86 1.73
C GLU A 89 11.36 -10.15 0.35
N LEU A 90 10.05 -10.08 0.24
CA LEU A 90 9.34 -10.27 -1.03
C LEU A 90 8.56 -9.01 -1.35
N LEU A 91 8.37 -8.78 -2.65
CA LEU A 91 7.67 -7.58 -3.10
C LEU A 91 6.48 -7.94 -3.96
N GLY A 92 5.39 -7.22 -3.80
CA GLY A 92 4.23 -7.32 -4.65
C GLY A 92 3.75 -5.94 -5.05
N PHE A 93 3.13 -5.85 -6.22
CA PHE A 93 2.54 -4.61 -6.68
C PHE A 93 1.05 -4.85 -6.92
N VAL A 94 0.23 -3.91 -6.50
CA VAL A 94 -1.22 -4.01 -6.65
C VAL A 94 -1.73 -2.72 -7.28
N ASP A 95 -2.56 -2.85 -8.31
CA ASP A 95 -3.19 -1.69 -8.93
C ASP A 95 -4.42 -1.33 -8.11
N SER A 96 -4.53 -0.07 -7.72
CA SER A 96 -5.62 0.38 -6.86
C SER A 96 -6.90 0.69 -7.61
N ASP A 97 -6.87 0.68 -8.93
CA ASP A 97 -8.02 1.02 -9.75
C ASP A 97 -8.69 -0.22 -10.39
N ASP A 98 -8.39 -1.39 -9.90
CA ASP A 98 -9.00 -2.63 -10.42
C ASP A 98 -10.26 -3.03 -9.68
#